data_c79e527e6883720e8587e51730738cdb
#
_entry.id   c79e527e6883720e8587e51730738cdb
#
_cell.length_a   1.000
_cell.length_b   1.000
_cell.length_c   1.000
_cell.angle_alpha   90.00
_cell.angle_beta   90.00
_cell.angle_gamma   90.00
#
_symmetry.space_group_name_H-M   'P 1'
#
loop_
_entity.id
_entity.type
_entity.pdbx_description
1 polymer ?
#
loop_
_entity_poly.entity_id
_entity_poly.type
_entity_poly.pdbx_seq_one_letter_code
_entity_poly.pdbx_strand_id
1 'polypeptide(L)'
;MKFMLASLFAFSVAAGCASPGIDAAHLAIINGVASGAEDDAAIGLGIFSGTQFQGACSGVLVASNLVLTARHCVSKTEEGNIGCQSDGTPIVGGGVLGDYKPGQLKVLLGSQLANDFAAIGMTIMHPDVTNLCDNDIAMLVLDQAIAGNPTIAQLRLDTMPNIGDTIRAVGWGTSNNSSGIERRKRDNIAIIDVGPDDSTGLGDRELAIGEGICSGDSGGPAFDEVTKAVVGVVSRGGNGAPYNPQTDPQYTPCVDSGPYHANNIYTRTDGFKDFILSGFAAAGADPWVEGGPDPRKAKFGVACTTGDDCRSALCVQGICSEPCDSTFCPDGYSCQVVSGASVCTVPPPKTGGCSAAPGSTHSAGTALLLLLAVAAVVRRRRT
;
A
#
# COMPACT_ATOMS: atom_id res chain seq x y z
N MET A 1 28.76 -17.42 81.48
CA MET A 1 27.92 -16.38 80.76
C MET A 1 28.20 -16.53 79.28
N LYS A 2 27.30 -17.20 78.56
CA LYS A 2 27.38 -17.35 77.04
C LYS A 2 26.19 -16.62 76.51
N PHE A 3 26.48 -15.58 75.70
CA PHE A 3 25.46 -14.83 74.96
C PHE A 3 25.20 -15.56 73.63
N MET A 4 23.97 -15.97 73.41
CA MET A 4 23.49 -16.48 72.16
C MET A 4 22.94 -15.27 71.34
N LEU A 5 23.54 -14.97 70.19
CA LEU A 5 22.98 -14.06 69.18
C LEU A 5 21.97 -14.84 68.34
N ALA A 6 20.71 -14.40 68.40
CA ALA A 6 19.67 -14.86 67.46
C ALA A 6 19.65 -13.93 66.25
N SER A 7 19.98 -14.50 65.05
CA SER A 7 19.83 -13.78 63.79
C SER A 7 18.38 -13.87 63.29
N LEU A 8 17.68 -12.70 63.22
CA LEU A 8 16.42 -12.57 62.52
C LEU A 8 16.66 -12.49 61.01
N PHE A 9 16.24 -13.50 60.28
CA PHE A 9 16.09 -13.41 58.82
C PHE A 9 14.75 -12.67 58.49
N ALA A 10 14.86 -11.48 57.96
CA ALA A 10 13.71 -10.76 57.39
C ALA A 10 13.45 -11.31 55.98
N PHE A 11 12.33 -12.00 55.78
CA PHE A 11 11.80 -12.35 54.46
C PHE A 11 11.15 -11.11 53.85
N SER A 12 11.80 -10.51 52.87
CA SER A 12 11.18 -9.48 52.02
C SER A 12 10.28 -10.16 51.00
N VAL A 13 8.96 -10.06 51.23
CA VAL A 13 7.96 -10.41 50.22
C VAL A 13 8.00 -9.29 49.17
N ALA A 14 8.61 -9.55 48.01
CA ALA A 14 8.45 -8.68 46.84
C ALA A 14 7.00 -8.80 46.35
N ALA A 15 6.17 -7.82 46.68
CA ALA A 15 4.88 -7.64 46.03
C ALA A 15 5.18 -7.27 44.56
N GLY A 16 5.06 -8.24 43.66
CA GLY A 16 5.04 -7.96 42.22
C GLY A 16 3.84 -7.08 41.91
N CYS A 17 4.09 -5.85 41.54
CA CYS A 17 3.08 -5.01 40.87
C CYS A 17 2.77 -5.70 39.55
N ALA A 18 1.64 -6.41 39.48
CA ALA A 18 1.03 -6.75 38.22
C ALA A 18 0.72 -5.42 37.54
N SER A 19 1.35 -5.16 36.40
CA SER A 19 0.97 -4.04 35.53
C SER A 19 -0.51 -4.22 35.21
N PRO A 20 -1.35 -3.18 35.35
CA PRO A 20 -2.73 -3.26 34.88
C PRO A 20 -2.68 -3.60 33.39
N GLY A 21 -3.39 -4.66 33.00
CA GLY A 21 -3.54 -5.04 31.59
C GLY A 21 -4.00 -3.81 30.82
N ILE A 22 -3.35 -3.53 29.72
CA ILE A 22 -3.75 -2.44 28.80
C ILE A 22 -5.12 -2.86 28.28
N ASP A 23 -6.14 -2.07 28.62
CA ASP A 23 -7.50 -2.33 28.16
C ASP A 23 -7.54 -2.30 26.64
N ALA A 24 -8.07 -3.37 26.04
CA ALA A 24 -8.18 -3.55 24.59
C ALA A 24 -8.98 -2.42 23.90
N ALA A 25 -9.70 -1.63 24.65
CA ALA A 25 -10.56 -0.53 24.18
C ALA A 25 -9.81 0.68 23.59
N HIS A 26 -8.49 0.76 23.74
CA HIS A 26 -7.69 1.91 23.27
C HIS A 26 -6.65 1.55 22.21
N LEU A 27 -6.75 0.37 21.62
CA LEU A 27 -5.77 -0.09 20.63
C LEU A 27 -6.21 0.28 19.21
N ALA A 28 -5.27 0.77 18.41
CA ALA A 28 -5.38 0.78 16.95
C ALA A 28 -5.83 -0.59 16.46
N ILE A 29 -6.62 -0.65 15.40
CA ILE A 29 -7.21 -1.90 14.88
C ILE A 29 -7.76 -2.74 16.03
N ILE A 30 -9.03 -2.56 16.33
CA ILE A 30 -9.73 -3.23 17.42
C ILE A 30 -9.56 -4.76 17.33
N ASN A 31 -9.13 -5.38 18.42
CA ASN A 31 -8.79 -6.80 18.48
C ASN A 31 -7.71 -7.24 17.46
N GLY A 32 -6.88 -6.29 17.01
CA GLY A 32 -5.80 -6.54 16.07
C GLY A 32 -4.55 -7.12 16.73
N VAL A 33 -3.65 -7.63 15.88
CA VAL A 33 -2.32 -8.12 16.24
C VAL A 33 -1.24 -7.26 15.57
N ALA A 34 0.03 -7.40 15.99
CA ALA A 34 1.14 -6.76 15.30
C ALA A 34 1.18 -7.17 13.82
N SER A 35 1.41 -6.21 12.94
CA SER A 35 1.47 -6.39 11.49
C SER A 35 2.91 -6.64 11.04
N GLY A 36 3.11 -7.60 10.14
CA GLY A 36 4.41 -7.98 9.59
C GLY A 36 4.75 -7.31 8.27
N ALA A 37 5.81 -7.80 7.62
CA ALA A 37 6.30 -7.26 6.35
C ALA A 37 5.32 -7.42 5.18
N GLU A 38 4.37 -8.33 5.29
CA GLU A 38 3.29 -8.53 4.30
C GLU A 38 2.41 -7.30 4.14
N ASP A 39 2.41 -6.41 5.12
CA ASP A 39 1.62 -5.19 5.15
C ASP A 39 2.46 -3.91 4.94
N ASP A 40 3.71 -4.02 4.50
CA ASP A 40 4.61 -2.87 4.35
C ASP A 40 4.16 -1.81 3.32
N ALA A 41 3.15 -2.11 2.51
CA ALA A 41 2.47 -1.10 1.72
C ALA A 41 1.63 -0.13 2.58
N ALA A 42 1.13 -0.57 3.74
CA ALA A 42 0.46 0.32 4.68
C ALA A 42 1.50 1.19 5.41
N ILE A 43 1.31 2.50 5.34
CA ILE A 43 2.26 3.52 5.84
C ILE A 43 1.61 4.40 6.90
N GLY A 44 2.42 4.97 7.78
CA GLY A 44 2.00 6.08 8.64
C GLY A 44 2.07 7.40 7.87
N LEU A 45 1.07 8.24 8.02
CA LEU A 45 1.03 9.59 7.47
C LEU A 45 1.05 10.60 8.61
N GLY A 46 2.22 11.13 8.93
CA GLY A 46 2.38 12.12 9.99
C GLY A 46 2.08 13.54 9.51
N ILE A 47 1.35 14.29 10.32
CA ILE A 47 1.06 15.72 10.10
C ILE A 47 1.98 16.53 10.98
N PHE A 48 2.76 17.45 10.38
CA PHE A 48 3.76 18.25 11.10
C PHE A 48 3.56 19.75 10.92
N SER A 49 3.85 20.51 11.97
CA SER A 49 4.00 21.97 11.91
C SER A 49 5.48 22.30 12.20
N GLY A 50 6.25 22.53 11.16
CA GLY A 50 7.71 22.56 11.25
C GLY A 50 8.27 21.20 11.68
N THR A 51 8.90 21.13 12.85
CA THR A 51 9.38 19.86 13.44
C THR A 51 8.42 19.24 14.44
N GLN A 52 7.32 19.93 14.77
CA GLN A 52 6.35 19.48 15.76
C GLN A 52 5.33 18.54 15.11
N PHE A 53 5.20 17.33 15.66
CA PHE A 53 4.17 16.38 15.33
C PHE A 53 2.81 16.88 15.84
N GLN A 54 1.80 16.90 14.98
CA GLN A 54 0.44 17.36 15.28
C GLN A 54 -0.56 16.22 15.34
N GLY A 55 -0.31 15.14 14.63
CA GLY A 55 -1.19 13.99 14.54
C GLY A 55 -0.72 13.03 13.46
N ALA A 56 -1.33 11.86 13.42
CA ALA A 56 -1.09 10.85 12.41
C ALA A 56 -2.38 10.27 11.86
N CYS A 57 -2.31 9.91 10.61
CA CYS A 57 -3.20 9.02 9.90
C CYS A 57 -2.42 7.78 9.44
N SER A 58 -3.14 6.89 8.82
CA SER A 58 -2.60 5.81 7.99
C SER A 58 -2.77 6.12 6.51
N GLY A 59 -2.11 5.36 5.67
CA GLY A 59 -2.26 5.42 4.22
C GLY A 59 -1.75 4.15 3.59
N VAL A 60 -1.80 4.06 2.28
CA VAL A 60 -1.24 2.95 1.54
C VAL A 60 -0.41 3.44 0.37
N LEU A 61 0.80 2.90 0.24
CA LEU A 61 1.70 3.18 -0.86
C LEU A 61 1.24 2.39 -2.09
N VAL A 62 0.81 3.10 -3.13
CA VAL A 62 0.31 2.50 -4.39
C VAL A 62 1.30 2.64 -5.54
N ALA A 63 2.27 3.54 -5.41
CA ALA A 63 3.50 3.60 -6.21
C ALA A 63 4.63 4.09 -5.31
N SER A 64 5.89 3.99 -5.75
CA SER A 64 7.05 4.42 -4.93
C SER A 64 7.00 5.91 -4.53
N ASN A 65 6.22 6.72 -5.23
CA ASN A 65 6.04 8.16 -4.99
C ASN A 65 4.56 8.58 -4.88
N LEU A 66 3.64 7.63 -4.58
CA LEU A 66 2.21 7.93 -4.51
C LEU A 66 1.54 7.18 -3.37
N VAL A 67 0.86 7.92 -2.49
CA VAL A 67 0.08 7.41 -1.36
C VAL A 67 -1.40 7.62 -1.63
N LEU A 68 -2.21 6.61 -1.37
CA LEU A 68 -3.67 6.69 -1.26
C LEU A 68 -4.04 6.76 0.24
N THR A 69 -4.95 7.67 0.61
CA THR A 69 -5.39 7.89 1.99
C THR A 69 -6.78 8.53 2.01
N ALA A 70 -7.29 8.89 3.18
CA ALA A 70 -8.54 9.63 3.32
C ALA A 70 -8.34 11.15 3.10
N ARG A 71 -9.40 11.84 2.66
CA ARG A 71 -9.41 13.30 2.49
C ARG A 71 -9.13 14.03 3.80
N HIS A 72 -9.75 13.61 4.89
CA HIS A 72 -9.56 14.23 6.20
C HIS A 72 -8.13 14.06 6.76
N CYS A 73 -7.33 13.16 6.21
CA CYS A 73 -5.91 13.00 6.55
C CYS A 73 -5.01 14.06 5.91
N VAL A 74 -5.45 14.68 4.83
CA VAL A 74 -4.68 15.70 4.09
C VAL A 74 -5.30 17.10 4.21
N SER A 75 -6.45 17.23 4.89
CA SER A 75 -7.21 18.46 5.03
C SER A 75 -7.63 18.70 6.48
N LYS A 76 -7.81 19.96 6.84
CA LYS A 76 -8.49 20.35 8.06
C LYS A 76 -9.98 20.18 7.87
N THR A 77 -10.65 19.63 8.86
CA THR A 77 -12.09 19.38 8.84
C THR A 77 -12.77 20.01 10.04
N GLU A 78 -14.07 20.14 9.98
CA GLU A 78 -14.87 20.47 11.16
C GLU A 78 -14.65 19.42 12.25
N GLU A 79 -14.63 19.87 13.50
CA GLU A 79 -14.53 18.98 14.66
C GLU A 79 -15.88 18.32 14.97
N GLY A 80 -15.83 17.12 15.52
CA GLY A 80 -17.00 16.39 16.00
C GLY A 80 -17.40 15.19 15.14
N ASN A 81 -18.62 14.72 15.38
CA ASN A 81 -19.17 13.57 14.69
C ASN A 81 -19.51 13.90 13.23
N ILE A 82 -19.36 12.93 12.37
CA ILE A 82 -19.75 13.02 10.95
C ILE A 82 -20.96 12.11 10.74
N GLY A 83 -22.08 12.70 10.36
CA GLY A 83 -23.28 11.99 9.94
C GLY A 83 -23.65 12.34 8.52
N CYS A 84 -23.92 11.34 7.70
CA CYS A 84 -24.20 11.46 6.26
C CYS A 84 -25.55 10.84 5.91
N GLN A 85 -26.14 11.33 4.82
CA GLN A 85 -27.19 10.63 4.10
C GLN A 85 -26.54 9.75 3.02
N SER A 86 -27.30 8.77 2.52
CA SER A 86 -26.83 7.86 1.47
C SER A 86 -26.54 8.55 0.13
N ASP A 87 -27.11 9.73 -0.10
CA ASP A 87 -26.84 10.56 -1.29
C ASP A 87 -25.56 11.42 -1.15
N GLY A 88 -24.78 11.24 -0.06
CA GLY A 88 -23.58 12.02 0.22
C GLY A 88 -23.84 13.40 0.84
N THR A 89 -25.11 13.72 1.20
CA THR A 89 -25.41 14.98 1.88
C THR A 89 -25.03 14.89 3.36
N PRO A 90 -24.27 15.84 3.93
CA PRO A 90 -23.95 15.84 5.34
C PRO A 90 -25.19 16.18 6.19
N ILE A 91 -25.43 15.42 7.26
CA ILE A 91 -26.43 15.70 8.29
C ILE A 91 -25.78 16.54 9.39
N VAL A 92 -24.56 16.19 9.78
CA VAL A 92 -23.78 16.87 10.82
C VAL A 92 -22.30 16.68 10.54
N GLY A 93 -21.50 17.73 10.72
CA GLY A 93 -20.04 17.69 10.55
C GLY A 93 -19.57 17.30 9.15
N GLY A 94 -18.32 16.95 9.04
CA GLY A 94 -17.73 16.47 7.78
C GLY A 94 -17.40 17.57 6.78
N GLY A 95 -17.56 18.84 7.13
CA GLY A 95 -17.13 19.97 6.31
C GLY A 95 -15.60 20.05 6.21
N VAL A 96 -15.08 20.32 5.02
CA VAL A 96 -13.64 20.53 4.76
C VAL A 96 -13.33 22.02 4.81
N LEU A 97 -12.40 22.39 5.71
CA LEU A 97 -12.00 23.78 5.97
C LEU A 97 -10.82 24.23 5.09
N GLY A 98 -10.11 23.27 4.48
CA GLY A 98 -8.97 23.50 3.60
C GLY A 98 -7.84 22.49 3.81
N ASP A 99 -6.94 22.38 2.85
CA ASP A 99 -5.86 21.41 2.90
C ASP A 99 -4.72 21.85 3.82
N TYR A 100 -4.00 20.86 4.32
CA TYR A 100 -2.66 21.09 4.84
C TYR A 100 -1.73 21.51 3.69
N LYS A 101 -0.61 22.17 4.01
CA LYS A 101 0.44 22.32 3.00
C LYS A 101 1.05 20.95 2.74
N PRO A 102 1.25 20.54 1.48
CA PRO A 102 1.75 19.18 1.18
C PRO A 102 3.00 18.81 1.97
N GLY A 103 3.96 19.74 2.12
CA GLY A 103 5.20 19.51 2.90
C GLY A 103 5.02 19.31 4.41
N GLN A 104 3.80 19.48 4.95
CA GLN A 104 3.46 19.13 6.34
C GLN A 104 3.14 17.65 6.50
N LEU A 105 2.89 16.94 5.39
CA LEU A 105 2.54 15.53 5.38
C LEU A 105 3.81 14.71 5.13
N LYS A 106 4.12 13.81 6.06
CA LYS A 106 5.35 12.99 6.00
C LYS A 106 5.03 11.51 6.06
N VAL A 107 5.65 10.75 5.17
CA VAL A 107 5.50 9.30 5.07
C VAL A 107 6.46 8.60 6.03
N LEU A 108 5.91 7.78 6.89
CA LEU A 108 6.60 6.98 7.89
C LEU A 108 6.48 5.50 7.52
N LEU A 109 7.60 4.80 7.39
CA LEU A 109 7.66 3.40 6.99
C LEU A 109 8.00 2.48 8.17
N GLY A 110 7.76 1.18 7.96
CA GLY A 110 8.12 0.14 8.91
C GLY A 110 6.97 -0.24 9.84
N SER A 111 7.18 -1.16 10.77
CA SER A 111 6.17 -1.60 11.73
C SER A 111 6.12 -0.75 13.01
N GLN A 112 7.05 0.17 13.19
CA GLN A 112 7.13 1.12 14.31
C GLN A 112 7.24 2.53 13.73
N LEU A 113 6.43 3.48 14.19
CA LEU A 113 6.61 4.88 13.80
C LEU A 113 7.90 5.41 14.41
N ALA A 114 8.90 5.58 13.56
CA ALA A 114 10.14 6.28 13.89
C ALA A 114 10.00 7.78 13.56
N ASN A 115 10.86 8.60 14.14
CA ASN A 115 10.90 10.03 13.81
C ASN A 115 11.48 10.32 12.41
N ASP A 116 12.02 9.30 11.75
CA ASP A 116 12.57 9.41 10.41
C ASP A 116 11.48 9.18 9.37
N PHE A 117 11.31 10.13 8.46
CA PHE A 117 10.36 10.03 7.36
C PHE A 117 11.09 9.67 6.05
N ALA A 118 10.43 8.85 5.24
CA ALA A 118 10.98 8.36 3.97
C ALA A 118 10.80 9.37 2.83
N ALA A 119 9.74 10.17 2.87
CA ALA A 119 9.40 11.19 1.89
C ALA A 119 8.41 12.19 2.48
N ILE A 120 8.23 13.33 1.80
CA ILE A 120 7.24 14.35 2.15
C ILE A 120 6.26 14.57 1.00
N GLY A 121 5.08 15.10 1.32
CA GLY A 121 4.10 15.45 0.30
C GLY A 121 4.55 16.60 -0.58
N MET A 122 4.33 16.47 -1.89
CA MET A 122 4.53 17.50 -2.90
C MET A 122 3.20 18.06 -3.42
N THR A 123 2.25 17.18 -3.71
CA THR A 123 0.94 17.56 -4.23
C THR A 123 -0.15 16.74 -3.57
N ILE A 124 -1.19 17.41 -3.07
CA ILE A 124 -2.42 16.80 -2.58
C ILE A 124 -3.43 16.80 -3.73
N MET A 125 -4.08 15.67 -3.95
CA MET A 125 -5.19 15.50 -4.89
C MET A 125 -6.38 14.90 -4.16
N HIS A 126 -7.57 15.36 -4.48
CA HIS A 126 -8.84 14.91 -3.90
C HIS A 126 -10.00 15.28 -4.84
N PRO A 127 -11.19 14.68 -4.70
CA PRO A 127 -12.40 15.13 -5.37
C PRO A 127 -12.70 16.62 -5.06
N ASP A 128 -13.20 17.36 -6.03
CA ASP A 128 -13.54 18.79 -5.89
C ASP A 128 -14.88 18.97 -5.16
N VAL A 129 -14.89 18.62 -3.87
CA VAL A 129 -16.04 18.74 -2.98
C VAL A 129 -15.58 19.26 -1.63
N THR A 130 -16.51 19.83 -0.85
CA THR A 130 -16.24 20.49 0.45
C THR A 130 -16.73 19.71 1.65
N ASN A 131 -17.12 18.45 1.47
CA ASN A 131 -17.53 17.56 2.55
C ASN A 131 -16.93 16.16 2.38
N LEU A 132 -16.92 15.37 3.45
CA LEU A 132 -16.35 14.02 3.49
C LEU A 132 -17.36 12.92 3.12
N CYS A 133 -18.68 13.20 3.22
CA CYS A 133 -19.70 12.22 2.96
C CYS A 133 -19.59 11.68 1.54
N ASP A 134 -19.43 10.39 1.39
CA ASP A 134 -19.23 9.68 0.11
C ASP A 134 -18.00 10.15 -0.72
N ASN A 135 -17.09 10.97 -0.11
CA ASN A 135 -15.97 11.60 -0.82
C ASN A 135 -14.66 11.63 -0.02
N ASP A 136 -14.55 10.85 1.04
CA ASP A 136 -13.40 10.89 1.94
C ASP A 136 -12.22 10.06 1.40
N ILE A 137 -11.63 10.53 0.31
CA ILE A 137 -10.49 9.93 -0.36
C ILE A 137 -9.53 11.01 -0.88
N ALA A 138 -8.24 10.73 -0.83
CA ALA A 138 -7.21 11.61 -1.36
C ALA A 138 -5.99 10.82 -1.84
N MET A 139 -5.22 11.43 -2.72
CA MET A 139 -3.90 10.96 -3.12
C MET A 139 -2.85 12.01 -2.80
N LEU A 140 -1.70 11.56 -2.32
CA LEU A 140 -0.54 12.40 -2.02
C LEU A 140 0.62 11.99 -2.91
N VAL A 141 0.96 12.85 -3.87
CA VAL A 141 2.19 12.71 -4.65
C VAL A 141 3.36 13.15 -3.77
N LEU A 142 4.39 12.34 -3.70
CA LEU A 142 5.58 12.59 -2.87
C LEU A 142 6.65 13.38 -3.64
N ASP A 143 7.50 14.07 -2.90
CA ASP A 143 8.62 14.87 -3.42
C ASP A 143 9.71 14.02 -4.07
N GLN A 144 9.79 12.75 -3.70
CA GLN A 144 10.71 11.77 -4.25
C GLN A 144 10.13 10.35 -4.19
N ALA A 145 10.61 9.49 -5.07
CA ALA A 145 10.33 8.07 -4.97
C ALA A 145 11.06 7.48 -3.75
N ILE A 146 10.35 6.69 -2.96
CA ILE A 146 10.93 5.96 -1.84
C ILE A 146 11.92 4.92 -2.39
N ALA A 147 13.15 4.98 -1.93
CA ALA A 147 14.22 4.11 -2.38
C ALA A 147 14.06 2.66 -1.91
N GLY A 148 14.78 1.72 -2.54
CA GLY A 148 14.87 0.33 -2.09
C GLY A 148 13.73 -0.56 -2.58
N ASN A 149 13.00 -0.17 -3.65
CA ASN A 149 11.87 -0.94 -4.19
C ASN A 149 10.82 -1.25 -3.11
N PRO A 150 10.15 -0.22 -2.57
CA PRO A 150 9.21 -0.38 -1.47
C PRO A 150 8.05 -1.31 -1.87
N THR A 151 7.45 -1.95 -0.87
CA THR A 151 6.20 -2.68 -1.08
C THR A 151 5.10 -1.68 -1.45
N ILE A 152 4.44 -1.93 -2.58
CA ILE A 152 3.26 -1.19 -3.02
C ILE A 152 2.06 -2.12 -3.08
N ALA A 153 0.87 -1.58 -2.94
CA ALA A 153 -0.38 -2.35 -3.00
C ALA A 153 -0.98 -2.32 -4.39
N GLN A 154 -1.60 -3.43 -4.78
CA GLN A 154 -2.52 -3.44 -5.91
C GLN A 154 -3.89 -2.88 -5.49
N LEU A 155 -4.65 -2.37 -6.45
CA LEU A 155 -5.92 -1.70 -6.25
C LEU A 155 -7.04 -2.42 -6.98
N ARG A 156 -8.18 -2.64 -6.33
CA ARG A 156 -9.43 -3.04 -6.99
C ARG A 156 -10.12 -1.78 -7.52
N LEU A 157 -10.16 -1.63 -8.84
CA LEU A 157 -10.72 -0.46 -9.51
C LEU A 157 -11.90 -0.79 -10.43
N ASP A 158 -12.13 -2.06 -10.74
CA ASP A 158 -13.08 -2.48 -11.78
C ASP A 158 -14.31 -3.20 -11.23
N THR A 159 -14.25 -3.65 -9.99
CA THR A 159 -15.34 -4.43 -9.38
C THR A 159 -15.61 -3.96 -7.95
N MET A 160 -16.89 -3.81 -7.66
CA MET A 160 -17.38 -3.52 -6.31
C MET A 160 -17.19 -4.74 -5.40
N PRO A 161 -16.77 -4.58 -4.13
CA PRO A 161 -16.78 -5.66 -3.16
C PRO A 161 -18.24 -6.07 -2.82
N ASN A 162 -18.43 -7.29 -2.33
CA ASN A 162 -19.75 -7.79 -1.95
C ASN A 162 -19.90 -7.84 -0.43
N ILE A 163 -21.16 -7.77 0.03
CA ILE A 163 -21.49 -8.09 1.42
C ILE A 163 -21.09 -9.54 1.69
N GLY A 164 -20.35 -9.76 2.78
CA GLY A 164 -19.81 -11.06 3.17
C GLY A 164 -18.39 -11.32 2.66
N ASP A 165 -17.85 -10.53 1.71
CA ASP A 165 -16.41 -10.56 1.42
C ASP A 165 -15.65 -10.19 2.70
N THR A 166 -14.45 -10.71 2.84
CA THR A 166 -13.61 -10.43 4.03
C THR A 166 -12.42 -9.57 3.68
N ILE A 167 -12.12 -8.65 4.60
CA ILE A 167 -10.98 -7.76 4.48
C ILE A 167 -9.99 -7.93 5.63
N ARG A 168 -8.76 -7.53 5.37
CA ARG A 168 -7.75 -7.25 6.38
C ARG A 168 -7.61 -5.75 6.57
N ALA A 169 -7.92 -5.26 7.75
CA ALA A 169 -7.66 -3.88 8.16
C ALA A 169 -6.23 -3.74 8.65
N VAL A 170 -5.53 -2.69 8.21
CA VAL A 170 -4.17 -2.37 8.66
C VAL A 170 -4.08 -0.89 8.96
N GLY A 171 -3.52 -0.56 10.11
CA GLY A 171 -3.44 0.84 10.52
C GLY A 171 -2.42 1.13 11.61
N TRP A 172 -2.25 2.42 11.86
CA TRP A 172 -1.32 3.01 12.82
C TRP A 172 -2.03 3.79 13.92
N GLY A 173 -3.25 3.41 14.27
CA GLY A 173 -4.04 4.08 15.27
C GLY A 173 -3.26 4.37 16.55
N THR A 174 -3.60 5.43 17.24
CA THR A 174 -2.95 5.82 18.47
C THR A 174 -3.69 5.25 19.67
N SER A 175 -2.99 4.55 20.53
CA SER A 175 -3.45 4.41 21.92
C SER A 175 -3.00 5.64 22.71
N ASN A 176 -3.86 6.21 23.52
CA ASN A 176 -3.64 7.46 24.26
C ASN A 176 -2.42 7.46 25.21
N ASN A 177 -1.64 6.40 25.33
CA ASN A 177 -0.57 6.27 26.32
C ASN A 177 0.68 5.49 25.89
N SER A 178 0.91 5.18 24.61
CA SER A 178 2.11 4.44 24.23
C SER A 178 3.13 5.30 23.51
N SER A 179 4.36 5.27 24.00
CA SER A 179 5.55 5.89 23.43
C SER A 179 6.08 5.15 22.18
N GLY A 180 5.33 4.23 21.61
CA GLY A 180 5.63 3.51 20.38
C GLY A 180 4.34 3.14 19.70
N ILE A 181 4.09 3.74 18.54
CA ILE A 181 2.93 3.39 17.72
C ILE A 181 3.38 2.25 16.84
N GLU A 182 2.80 1.07 17.08
CA GLU A 182 3.06 -0.15 16.32
C GLU A 182 1.96 -0.34 15.28
N ARG A 183 2.34 -0.65 14.04
CA ARG A 183 1.38 -1.03 13.00
C ARG A 183 0.68 -2.33 13.39
N ARG A 184 -0.64 -2.31 13.33
CA ARG A 184 -1.47 -3.45 13.67
C ARG A 184 -2.34 -3.87 12.50
N LYS A 185 -2.79 -5.13 12.52
CA LYS A 185 -3.73 -5.68 11.56
C LYS A 185 -4.79 -6.53 12.24
N ARG A 186 -5.93 -6.65 11.59
CA ARG A 186 -6.95 -7.65 11.88
C ARG A 186 -7.42 -8.28 10.59
N ASP A 187 -7.31 -9.59 10.53
CA ASP A 187 -7.69 -10.40 9.38
C ASP A 187 -9.16 -10.81 9.46
N ASN A 188 -9.74 -11.20 8.32
CA ASN A 188 -11.07 -11.81 8.21
C ASN A 188 -12.24 -10.97 8.78
N ILE A 189 -12.20 -9.67 8.61
CA ILE A 189 -13.31 -8.78 8.96
C ILE A 189 -14.33 -8.81 7.81
N ALA A 190 -15.57 -9.21 8.10
CA ALA A 190 -16.61 -9.23 7.09
C ALA A 190 -17.08 -7.82 6.70
N ILE A 191 -17.28 -7.58 5.42
CA ILE A 191 -18.06 -6.44 4.91
C ILE A 191 -19.50 -6.71 5.24
N ILE A 192 -20.12 -5.85 6.02
CA ILE A 192 -21.51 -6.01 6.47
C ILE A 192 -22.50 -5.25 5.63
N ASP A 193 -22.02 -4.22 4.91
CA ASP A 193 -22.86 -3.41 4.03
C ASP A 193 -22.03 -2.78 2.91
N VAL A 194 -22.66 -2.52 1.75
CA VAL A 194 -22.07 -1.81 0.61
C VAL A 194 -23.11 -0.84 0.08
N GLY A 195 -22.79 0.45 0.11
CA GLY A 195 -23.73 1.51 -0.21
C GLY A 195 -24.24 1.53 -1.67
N PRO A 196 -25.33 2.28 -1.93
CA PRO A 196 -25.98 3.19 -0.97
C PRO A 196 -26.98 2.47 -0.04
N ASP A 197 -27.03 2.88 1.23
CA ASP A 197 -28.05 2.43 2.20
C ASP A 197 -28.58 3.62 3.02
N ASP A 198 -29.88 3.92 2.85
CA ASP A 198 -30.57 5.02 3.55
C ASP A 198 -30.70 4.76 5.07
N SER A 199 -30.71 3.50 5.50
CA SER A 199 -30.91 3.16 6.91
C SER A 199 -29.69 3.43 7.77
N THR A 200 -28.50 3.34 7.17
CA THR A 200 -27.20 3.56 7.81
C THR A 200 -26.55 4.87 7.40
N GLY A 201 -27.06 5.54 6.37
CA GLY A 201 -26.44 6.74 5.77
C GLY A 201 -25.14 6.44 5.04
N LEU A 202 -25.03 5.22 4.52
CA LEU A 202 -23.87 4.77 3.74
C LEU A 202 -23.99 5.28 2.30
N GLY A 203 -23.00 6.00 1.84
CA GLY A 203 -22.96 6.59 0.48
C GLY A 203 -22.71 5.55 -0.60
N ASP A 204 -22.98 5.90 -1.86
CA ASP A 204 -22.83 5.03 -3.04
C ASP A 204 -21.41 4.47 -3.20
N ARG A 205 -20.40 5.22 -2.78
CA ARG A 205 -18.97 4.84 -2.89
C ARG A 205 -18.35 4.43 -1.56
N GLU A 206 -19.15 3.92 -0.65
CA GLU A 206 -18.74 3.49 0.68
C GLU A 206 -19.06 2.01 0.93
N LEU A 207 -18.33 1.41 1.86
CA LEU A 207 -18.65 0.11 2.45
C LEU A 207 -18.53 0.20 3.97
N ALA A 208 -19.22 -0.68 4.67
CA ALA A 208 -19.21 -0.75 6.11
C ALA A 208 -18.74 -2.11 6.63
N ILE A 209 -18.04 -2.06 7.74
CA ILE A 209 -17.67 -3.20 8.59
C ILE A 209 -18.19 -2.95 10.01
N GLY A 210 -18.31 -4.00 10.81
CA GLY A 210 -18.51 -3.87 12.26
C GLY A 210 -17.23 -3.37 12.97
N GLU A 211 -16.90 -3.94 14.13
CA GLU A 211 -15.66 -3.65 14.83
C GLU A 211 -14.44 -4.00 13.97
N GLY A 212 -13.42 -3.15 13.99
CA GLY A 212 -12.19 -3.44 13.26
C GLY A 212 -11.17 -2.31 13.28
N ILE A 213 -11.63 -1.07 13.19
CA ILE A 213 -10.79 0.14 13.11
C ILE A 213 -11.14 1.12 14.22
N CYS A 214 -10.25 2.05 14.50
CA CYS A 214 -10.47 3.14 15.45
C CYS A 214 -9.67 4.40 15.08
N SER A 215 -9.64 5.37 15.98
CA SER A 215 -8.93 6.64 15.79
C SER A 215 -7.44 6.42 15.45
N GLY A 216 -6.98 7.07 14.38
CA GLY A 216 -5.62 6.95 13.85
C GLY A 216 -5.44 5.90 12.76
N ASP A 217 -6.40 4.98 12.57
CA ASP A 217 -6.42 4.07 11.41
C ASP A 217 -6.94 4.78 10.14
N SER A 218 -7.45 5.98 10.29
CA SER A 218 -7.92 6.89 9.22
C SER A 218 -7.01 6.88 8.01
N GLY A 219 -7.56 6.67 6.82
CA GLY A 219 -6.81 6.56 5.56
C GLY A 219 -6.09 5.23 5.35
N GLY A 220 -6.06 4.34 6.34
CA GLY A 220 -5.47 3.01 6.24
C GLY A 220 -6.26 2.10 5.28
N PRO A 221 -5.58 1.11 4.66
CA PRO A 221 -6.20 0.24 3.67
C PRO A 221 -7.09 -0.84 4.25
N ALA A 222 -8.17 -1.17 3.52
CA ALA A 222 -8.84 -2.45 3.56
C ALA A 222 -8.28 -3.32 2.44
N PHE A 223 -7.52 -4.36 2.78
CA PHE A 223 -7.05 -5.35 1.82
C PHE A 223 -8.07 -6.49 1.70
N ASP A 224 -8.51 -6.82 0.51
CA ASP A 224 -9.28 -8.04 0.26
C ASP A 224 -8.48 -9.28 0.68
N GLU A 225 -9.09 -10.21 1.39
CA GLU A 225 -8.37 -11.36 1.93
C GLU A 225 -7.97 -12.39 0.87
N VAL A 226 -8.64 -12.43 -0.26
CA VAL A 226 -8.37 -13.36 -1.35
C VAL A 226 -7.30 -12.82 -2.27
N THR A 227 -7.52 -11.62 -2.82
CA THR A 227 -6.67 -11.05 -3.87
C THR A 227 -5.57 -10.15 -3.33
N LYS A 228 -5.68 -9.71 -2.07
CA LYS A 228 -4.78 -8.76 -1.40
C LYS A 228 -4.79 -7.37 -2.02
N ALA A 229 -5.78 -7.08 -2.89
CA ALA A 229 -5.97 -5.75 -3.43
C ALA A 229 -6.62 -4.83 -2.39
N VAL A 230 -6.29 -3.55 -2.42
CA VAL A 230 -6.99 -2.53 -1.63
C VAL A 230 -8.36 -2.30 -2.23
N VAL A 231 -9.40 -2.44 -1.41
CA VAL A 231 -10.81 -2.22 -1.79
C VAL A 231 -11.38 -0.94 -1.22
N GLY A 232 -10.68 -0.31 -0.28
CA GLY A 232 -11.09 0.95 0.32
C GLY A 232 -10.06 1.50 1.30
N VAL A 233 -10.30 2.75 1.74
CA VAL A 233 -9.53 3.45 2.77
C VAL A 233 -10.45 3.86 3.91
N VAL A 234 -9.96 3.78 5.15
CA VAL A 234 -10.71 4.13 6.35
C VAL A 234 -11.16 5.58 6.31
N SER A 235 -12.47 5.80 6.39
CA SER A 235 -13.07 7.13 6.46
C SER A 235 -13.49 7.51 7.87
N ARG A 236 -14.55 6.93 8.37
CA ARG A 236 -15.17 7.28 9.64
C ARG A 236 -15.78 6.06 10.31
N GLY A 237 -16.31 6.23 11.51
CA GLY A 237 -17.03 5.16 12.18
C GLY A 237 -17.51 5.57 13.56
N GLY A 238 -18.26 4.67 14.15
CA GLY A 238 -18.78 4.81 15.49
C GLY A 238 -19.93 3.85 15.74
N ASN A 239 -20.33 3.70 17.02
CA ASN A 239 -21.45 2.87 17.41
C ASN A 239 -22.72 3.68 17.72
N GLY A 240 -22.67 5.02 17.64
CA GLY A 240 -23.81 5.91 17.92
C GLY A 240 -24.27 5.94 19.37
N ALA A 241 -23.59 5.25 20.30
CA ALA A 241 -23.95 5.25 21.70
C ALA A 241 -23.73 6.63 22.33
N PRO A 242 -24.61 7.09 23.23
CA PRO A 242 -24.39 8.31 24.00
C PRO A 242 -23.12 8.20 24.84
N TYR A 243 -22.20 9.14 24.66
CA TYR A 243 -20.95 9.18 25.42
C TYR A 243 -21.05 10.13 26.61
N ASN A 244 -20.65 9.65 27.79
CA ASN A 244 -20.48 10.44 28.97
C ASN A 244 -19.12 10.15 29.62
N PRO A 245 -18.13 11.05 29.51
CA PRO A 245 -16.78 10.81 30.00
C PRO A 245 -16.70 10.69 31.54
N GLN A 246 -17.71 11.19 32.27
CA GLN A 246 -17.76 11.11 33.74
C GLN A 246 -18.18 9.71 34.21
N THR A 247 -19.01 9.01 33.46
CA THR A 247 -19.56 7.69 33.83
C THR A 247 -18.85 6.55 33.14
N ASP A 248 -18.25 6.78 31.98
CA ASP A 248 -17.54 5.78 31.21
C ASP A 248 -16.26 6.36 30.59
N PRO A 249 -15.18 6.47 31.36
CA PRO A 249 -13.89 6.96 30.87
C PRO A 249 -13.18 6.00 29.93
N GLN A 250 -13.65 4.75 29.84
CA GLN A 250 -13.10 3.70 28.96
C GLN A 250 -13.88 3.58 27.65
N TYR A 251 -14.92 4.38 27.46
CA TYR A 251 -15.72 4.33 26.25
C TYR A 251 -14.90 4.57 24.99
N THR A 252 -15.14 3.74 23.98
CA THR A 252 -14.71 3.98 22.60
C THR A 252 -15.89 3.77 21.65
N PRO A 253 -16.10 4.65 20.69
CA PRO A 253 -17.14 4.48 19.69
C PRO A 253 -16.84 3.35 18.69
N CYS A 254 -15.64 2.77 18.72
CA CYS A 254 -15.16 1.84 17.70
C CYS A 254 -15.61 0.39 17.93
N VAL A 255 -16.22 0.09 19.08
CA VAL A 255 -16.70 -1.24 19.47
C VAL A 255 -18.19 -1.24 19.76
N ASP A 256 -18.79 -2.41 19.77
CA ASP A 256 -20.17 -2.59 20.20
C ASP A 256 -20.36 -2.18 21.67
N SER A 257 -21.46 -1.55 21.98
CA SER A 257 -21.81 -1.11 23.33
C SER A 257 -23.29 -1.34 23.62
N GLY A 258 -23.61 -2.42 24.29
CA GLY A 258 -25.00 -2.79 24.58
C GLY A 258 -25.82 -2.99 23.30
N PRO A 259 -26.90 -2.21 23.07
CA PRO A 259 -27.69 -2.30 21.84
C PRO A 259 -27.06 -1.54 20.64
N TYR A 260 -25.96 -0.85 20.83
CA TYR A 260 -25.30 -0.02 19.84
C TYR A 260 -24.18 -0.82 19.17
N HIS A 261 -24.26 -0.99 17.85
CA HIS A 261 -23.27 -1.73 17.06
C HIS A 261 -22.33 -0.76 16.34
N ALA A 262 -21.05 -1.12 16.33
CA ALA A 262 -20.05 -0.36 15.58
C ALA A 262 -20.36 -0.45 14.08
N ASN A 263 -20.37 0.70 13.42
CA ASN A 263 -20.50 0.86 11.99
C ASN A 263 -19.30 1.67 11.51
N ASN A 264 -18.27 0.98 11.03
CA ASN A 264 -17.02 1.57 10.59
C ASN A 264 -16.97 1.56 9.05
N ILE A 265 -16.72 2.73 8.47
CA ILE A 265 -16.93 3.02 7.07
C ILE A 265 -15.61 3.24 6.36
N TYR A 266 -15.49 2.64 5.18
CA TYR A 266 -14.40 2.85 4.23
C TYR A 266 -14.94 3.50 2.96
N THR A 267 -14.16 4.41 2.38
CA THR A 267 -14.39 4.90 1.02
C THR A 267 -13.80 3.90 0.03
N ARG A 268 -14.61 3.40 -0.90
CA ARG A 268 -14.26 2.35 -1.86
C ARG A 268 -13.37 2.86 -2.98
N THR A 269 -12.40 2.05 -3.41
CA THR A 269 -11.48 2.40 -4.49
C THR A 269 -12.10 2.30 -5.88
N ASP A 270 -13.00 1.34 -6.11
CA ASP A 270 -13.69 1.17 -7.40
C ASP A 270 -14.61 2.36 -7.72
N GLY A 271 -15.25 2.96 -6.71
CA GLY A 271 -16.08 4.16 -6.85
C GLY A 271 -15.29 5.42 -7.25
N PHE A 272 -13.96 5.38 -7.18
CA PHE A 272 -13.06 6.49 -7.50
C PHE A 272 -12.00 6.14 -8.54
N LYS A 273 -12.27 5.17 -9.42
CA LYS A 273 -11.32 4.69 -10.43
C LYS A 273 -10.64 5.83 -11.20
N ASP A 274 -11.42 6.70 -11.84
CA ASP A 274 -10.87 7.76 -12.70
C ASP A 274 -10.04 8.78 -11.91
N PHE A 275 -10.48 9.12 -10.69
CA PHE A 275 -9.74 9.97 -9.77
C PHE A 275 -8.39 9.32 -9.40
N ILE A 276 -8.39 8.05 -9.00
CA ILE A 276 -7.18 7.31 -8.63
C ILE A 276 -6.21 7.23 -9.82
N LEU A 277 -6.69 6.91 -11.02
CA LEU A 277 -5.86 6.88 -12.24
C LEU A 277 -5.27 8.25 -12.57
N SER A 278 -5.99 9.36 -12.30
CA SER A 278 -5.44 10.70 -12.45
C SER A 278 -4.27 10.98 -11.48
N GLY A 279 -4.32 10.42 -10.29
CA GLY A 279 -3.22 10.48 -9.31
C GLY A 279 -1.96 9.76 -9.80
N PHE A 280 -2.10 8.58 -10.40
CA PHE A 280 -0.97 7.88 -11.04
C PHE A 280 -0.38 8.68 -12.18
N ALA A 281 -1.22 9.31 -13.02
CA ALA A 281 -0.76 10.18 -14.10
C ALA A 281 0.02 11.38 -13.55
N ALA A 282 -0.44 12.01 -12.47
CA ALA A 282 0.25 13.13 -11.81
C ALA A 282 1.59 12.71 -11.19
N ALA A 283 1.68 11.48 -10.66
CA ALA A 283 2.90 10.91 -10.11
C ALA A 283 3.87 10.38 -11.18
N GLY A 284 3.43 10.28 -12.46
CA GLY A 284 4.21 9.65 -13.53
C GLY A 284 4.46 8.15 -13.30
N ALA A 285 3.53 7.46 -12.63
CA ALA A 285 3.64 6.06 -12.24
C ALA A 285 2.59 5.19 -12.96
N ASP A 286 2.89 3.92 -13.13
CA ASP A 286 1.93 2.93 -13.66
C ASP A 286 1.11 2.35 -12.49
N PRO A 287 -0.23 2.23 -12.59
CA PRO A 287 -1.05 1.61 -11.55
C PRO A 287 -0.86 0.09 -11.52
N TRP A 288 -0.88 -0.48 -10.31
CA TRP A 288 -1.03 -1.91 -10.13
C TRP A 288 -2.50 -2.23 -9.84
N VAL A 289 -3.23 -2.58 -10.89
CA VAL A 289 -4.64 -2.97 -10.78
C VAL A 289 -4.74 -4.45 -10.48
N GLU A 290 -5.73 -4.84 -9.70
CA GLU A 290 -6.01 -6.23 -9.32
C GLU A 290 -6.08 -7.15 -10.54
N GLY A 291 -5.35 -8.26 -10.48
CA GLY A 291 -5.21 -9.20 -11.59
C GLY A 291 -4.28 -8.73 -12.72
N GLY A 292 -3.82 -7.49 -12.68
CA GLY A 292 -2.86 -6.95 -13.63
C GLY A 292 -1.40 -7.21 -13.25
N PRO A 293 -0.47 -6.91 -14.15
CA PRO A 293 0.95 -7.11 -13.92
C PRO A 293 1.50 -6.12 -12.88
N ASP A 294 2.42 -6.60 -12.04
CA ASP A 294 3.14 -5.75 -11.08
C ASP A 294 3.99 -4.70 -11.83
N PRO A 295 3.72 -3.39 -11.65
CA PRO A 295 4.44 -2.32 -12.36
C PRO A 295 5.92 -2.20 -11.99
N ARG A 296 6.36 -2.80 -10.88
CA ARG A 296 7.78 -2.83 -10.45
C ARG A 296 8.60 -3.81 -11.29
N LYS A 297 7.95 -4.78 -11.94
CA LYS A 297 8.60 -5.76 -12.82
C LYS A 297 8.94 -5.15 -14.18
N ALA A 298 9.92 -5.72 -14.84
CA ALA A 298 10.41 -5.26 -16.13
C ALA A 298 9.35 -5.35 -17.23
N LYS A 299 9.26 -4.30 -18.04
CA LYS A 299 8.39 -4.25 -19.23
C LYS A 299 8.95 -5.14 -20.34
N PHE A 300 8.13 -5.38 -21.36
CA PHE A 300 8.54 -6.03 -22.61
C PHE A 300 9.85 -5.45 -23.17
N GLY A 301 10.74 -6.32 -23.66
CA GLY A 301 12.02 -5.93 -24.27
C GLY A 301 13.16 -5.66 -23.29
N VAL A 302 12.92 -5.62 -21.99
CA VAL A 302 13.95 -5.43 -20.95
C VAL A 302 14.63 -6.75 -20.60
N ALA A 303 15.93 -6.72 -20.29
CA ALA A 303 16.69 -7.90 -19.91
C ALA A 303 16.12 -8.56 -18.64
N CYS A 304 16.12 -9.89 -18.61
CA CYS A 304 15.65 -10.71 -17.50
C CYS A 304 16.50 -11.96 -17.31
N THR A 305 16.36 -12.57 -16.14
CA THR A 305 16.98 -13.86 -15.81
C THR A 305 15.93 -14.95 -15.70
N THR A 306 14.78 -14.61 -15.13
CA THR A 306 13.65 -15.52 -14.92
C THR A 306 12.33 -14.84 -15.33
N GLY A 307 11.25 -15.60 -15.47
CA GLY A 307 9.92 -15.04 -15.72
C GLY A 307 9.47 -14.07 -14.62
N ASP A 308 9.92 -14.29 -13.38
CA ASP A 308 9.55 -13.43 -12.24
C ASP A 308 10.08 -12.01 -12.36
N ASP A 309 11.08 -11.76 -13.17
CA ASP A 309 11.59 -10.42 -13.44
C ASP A 309 10.64 -9.62 -14.34
N CYS A 310 9.73 -10.28 -15.06
CA CYS A 310 8.91 -9.69 -16.12
C CYS A 310 7.46 -9.47 -15.69
N ARG A 311 6.83 -8.39 -16.19
CA ARG A 311 5.39 -8.12 -16.01
C ARG A 311 4.51 -9.23 -16.60
N SER A 312 4.94 -9.81 -17.70
CA SER A 312 4.26 -10.92 -18.39
C SER A 312 4.52 -12.29 -17.79
N ALA A 313 5.39 -12.40 -16.78
CA ALA A 313 5.96 -13.64 -16.25
C ALA A 313 6.71 -14.49 -17.31
N LEU A 314 7.12 -13.89 -18.43
CA LEU A 314 7.80 -14.57 -19.53
C LEU A 314 9.19 -13.96 -19.78
N CYS A 315 10.25 -14.71 -19.45
CA CYS A 315 11.62 -14.40 -19.81
C CYS A 315 12.07 -15.33 -20.93
N VAL A 316 12.21 -14.82 -22.14
CA VAL A 316 12.56 -15.61 -23.33
C VAL A 316 13.83 -15.05 -23.95
N GLN A 317 14.85 -15.89 -24.10
CA GLN A 317 16.17 -15.49 -24.63
C GLN A 317 16.82 -14.35 -23.85
N GLY A 318 16.57 -14.27 -22.52
CA GLY A 318 17.12 -13.24 -21.64
C GLY A 318 16.43 -11.88 -21.73
N ILE A 319 15.23 -11.81 -22.35
CA ILE A 319 14.44 -10.61 -22.53
C ILE A 319 12.99 -10.89 -22.10
N CYS A 320 12.37 -9.94 -21.40
CA CYS A 320 10.95 -10.01 -21.06
C CYS A 320 10.11 -10.00 -22.35
N SER A 321 9.32 -11.04 -22.53
CA SER A 321 8.48 -11.27 -23.70
C SER A 321 7.00 -11.18 -23.35
N GLU A 322 6.14 -11.25 -24.36
CA GLU A 322 4.69 -11.32 -24.22
C GLU A 322 4.12 -12.45 -25.06
N PRO A 323 2.98 -13.04 -24.66
CA PRO A 323 2.27 -13.97 -25.53
C PRO A 323 1.89 -13.27 -26.84
N CYS A 324 1.92 -14.01 -27.95
CA CYS A 324 1.47 -13.49 -29.21
C CYS A 324 0.52 -14.47 -29.89
N ASP A 325 -0.40 -13.94 -30.68
CA ASP A 325 -0.99 -14.68 -31.80
C ASP A 325 -0.22 -14.36 -33.07
N SER A 326 -0.56 -14.99 -34.18
CA SER A 326 0.18 -14.86 -35.44
C SER A 326 0.26 -13.45 -36.03
N THR A 327 -0.33 -12.44 -35.37
CA THR A 327 -0.60 -11.13 -35.95
C THR A 327 0.06 -9.95 -35.23
N PHE A 328 0.55 -10.10 -33.99
CA PHE A 328 1.04 -8.96 -33.23
C PHE A 328 2.28 -9.26 -32.40
N CYS A 329 3.39 -8.65 -32.76
CA CYS A 329 4.53 -8.37 -31.90
C CYS A 329 4.99 -6.93 -32.15
N PRO A 330 5.58 -6.23 -31.17
CA PRO A 330 6.19 -4.92 -31.39
C PRO A 330 7.26 -4.94 -32.49
N ASP A 331 7.55 -3.77 -33.06
CA ASP A 331 8.54 -3.58 -34.11
C ASP A 331 9.90 -4.20 -33.71
N GLY A 332 10.48 -4.98 -34.64
CA GLY A 332 11.73 -5.68 -34.40
C GLY A 332 11.60 -7.08 -33.78
N TYR A 333 10.39 -7.49 -33.43
CA TYR A 333 10.11 -8.82 -32.89
C TYR A 333 9.20 -9.64 -33.82
N SER A 334 9.21 -10.96 -33.67
CA SER A 334 8.32 -11.86 -34.38
C SER A 334 7.70 -12.89 -33.44
N CYS A 335 6.45 -13.27 -33.71
CA CYS A 335 5.77 -14.31 -32.98
C CYS A 335 6.38 -15.67 -33.32
N GLN A 336 6.92 -16.37 -32.34
CA GLN A 336 7.54 -17.67 -32.48
C GLN A 336 7.08 -18.63 -31.38
N VAL A 337 7.04 -19.92 -31.69
CA VAL A 337 6.76 -20.95 -30.69
C VAL A 337 8.06 -21.32 -29.97
N VAL A 338 8.11 -20.99 -28.65
CA VAL A 338 9.22 -21.33 -27.77
C VAL A 338 8.67 -22.19 -26.63
N SER A 339 9.22 -23.41 -26.49
CA SER A 339 8.75 -24.36 -25.44
C SER A 339 7.24 -24.61 -25.43
N GLY A 340 6.59 -24.55 -26.59
CA GLY A 340 5.15 -24.83 -26.77
C GLY A 340 4.24 -23.60 -26.55
N ALA A 341 4.79 -22.43 -26.23
CA ALA A 341 4.06 -21.18 -26.14
C ALA A 341 4.41 -20.26 -27.32
N SER A 342 3.42 -19.57 -27.89
CA SER A 342 3.62 -18.50 -28.86
C SER A 342 3.99 -17.21 -28.17
N VAL A 343 5.20 -16.71 -28.42
CA VAL A 343 5.77 -15.56 -27.75
C VAL A 343 6.54 -14.65 -28.71
N CYS A 344 6.60 -13.35 -28.40
CA CYS A 344 7.35 -12.38 -29.18
C CYS A 344 8.86 -12.52 -28.90
N THR A 345 9.66 -12.86 -29.91
CA THR A 345 11.12 -13.00 -29.81
C THR A 345 11.84 -12.11 -30.81
N VAL A 346 13.09 -11.82 -30.54
CA VAL A 346 13.98 -11.23 -31.57
C VAL A 346 14.11 -12.24 -32.71
N PRO A 347 13.79 -11.85 -33.96
CA PRO A 347 13.96 -12.76 -35.09
C PRO A 347 15.42 -13.24 -35.18
N PRO A 348 15.65 -14.54 -35.52
CA PRO A 348 17.01 -15.00 -35.76
C PRO A 348 17.65 -14.15 -36.87
N PRO A 349 18.94 -13.85 -36.76
CA PRO A 349 19.62 -13.11 -37.80
C PRO A 349 19.37 -13.82 -39.14
N LYS A 350 18.94 -13.04 -40.15
CA LYS A 350 18.80 -13.59 -41.50
C LYS A 350 20.17 -14.10 -41.91
N THR A 351 20.35 -15.40 -41.86
CA THR A 351 21.53 -16.02 -42.49
C THR A 351 21.40 -15.73 -43.97
N GLY A 352 22.17 -14.75 -44.44
CA GLY A 352 22.29 -14.46 -45.84
C GLY A 352 22.82 -15.73 -46.54
N GLY A 353 21.92 -16.50 -47.10
CA GLY A 353 22.30 -17.55 -47.99
C GLY A 353 22.95 -16.90 -49.20
N CYS A 354 24.27 -16.91 -49.25
CA CYS A 354 24.95 -16.75 -50.53
C CYS A 354 24.53 -17.93 -51.41
N SER A 355 23.55 -17.71 -52.28
CA SER A 355 23.28 -18.60 -53.39
C SER A 355 24.52 -18.59 -54.27
N ALA A 356 25.43 -19.58 -54.11
CA ALA A 356 26.48 -19.82 -55.06
C ALA A 356 25.80 -20.27 -56.33
N ALA A 357 25.82 -19.45 -57.38
CA ALA A 357 25.47 -19.83 -58.71
C ALA A 357 26.46 -20.92 -59.15
N PRO A 358 25.99 -22.01 -59.73
CA PRO A 358 26.91 -23.04 -60.31
C PRO A 358 27.47 -22.55 -61.63
N GLY A 359 28.78 -22.37 -61.75
CA GLY A 359 29.42 -22.20 -62.99
C GLY A 359 30.64 -21.30 -63.07
N SER A 360 31.82 -21.84 -62.74
CA SER A 360 33.00 -21.81 -63.64
C SER A 360 34.22 -22.38 -62.89
N THR A 361 34.72 -23.43 -63.42
CA THR A 361 36.03 -24.05 -63.15
C THR A 361 37.16 -23.09 -63.54
N HIS A 362 38.02 -22.68 -62.61
CA HIS A 362 39.45 -22.40 -62.92
C HIS A 362 40.33 -22.57 -61.68
N SER A 363 41.19 -23.55 -61.85
CA SER A 363 42.55 -23.82 -61.33
C SER A 363 43.08 -23.13 -60.08
N ALA A 364 43.71 -23.97 -59.32
CA ALA A 364 44.65 -23.86 -58.25
C ALA A 364 45.55 -22.62 -58.19
N GLY A 365 45.70 -22.05 -57.05
CA GLY A 365 46.74 -21.09 -56.68
C GLY A 365 46.98 -21.13 -55.19
N THR A 366 48.04 -21.78 -54.82
CA THR A 366 48.67 -21.92 -53.52
C THR A 366 49.16 -20.57 -52.97
N ALA A 367 48.82 -20.25 -51.71
CA ALA A 367 49.66 -19.37 -50.81
C ALA A 367 49.05 -19.42 -49.42
N LEU A 368 49.55 -20.17 -48.52
CA LEU A 368 50.60 -19.98 -47.51
C LEU A 368 50.30 -18.92 -46.45
N LEU A 369 49.99 -19.42 -45.27
CA LEU A 369 50.27 -18.97 -43.90
C LEU A 369 50.70 -17.50 -43.67
N LEU A 370 50.02 -16.86 -42.71
CA LEU A 370 50.70 -16.09 -41.67
C LEU A 370 49.79 -16.00 -40.41
N LEU A 371 50.10 -16.85 -39.43
CA LEU A 371 49.84 -16.69 -38.03
C LEU A 371 50.79 -15.64 -37.48
N LEU A 372 50.30 -14.64 -36.79
CA LEU A 372 51.09 -13.98 -35.75
C LEU A 372 50.13 -13.44 -34.65
N ALA A 373 50.33 -14.02 -33.50
CA ALA A 373 49.87 -13.61 -32.20
C ALA A 373 50.54 -12.30 -31.79
N VAL A 374 49.80 -11.43 -31.13
CA VAL A 374 50.43 -10.49 -30.18
C VAL A 374 49.62 -10.52 -28.88
N ALA A 375 50.25 -11.16 -27.91
CA ALA A 375 49.87 -11.11 -26.51
C ALA A 375 50.56 -9.90 -25.82
N ALA A 376 49.87 -9.37 -24.84
CA ALA A 376 50.36 -8.73 -23.65
C ALA A 376 51.16 -7.39 -23.72
N VAL A 377 50.59 -6.37 -23.11
CA VAL A 377 51.38 -5.56 -22.13
C VAL A 377 50.43 -5.16 -20.97
N VAL A 378 50.69 -5.83 -19.87
CA VAL A 378 50.39 -5.34 -18.50
C VAL A 378 51.56 -4.48 -18.07
N ARG A 379 51.37 -3.28 -17.52
CA ARG A 379 52.01 -2.82 -16.26
C ARG A 379 51.87 -1.32 -15.96
N ARG A 380 51.27 -1.08 -14.79
CA ARG A 380 51.74 -0.17 -13.70
C ARG A 380 51.90 1.34 -13.95
N ARG A 381 51.25 2.10 -13.06
CA ARG A 381 51.76 2.96 -11.94
C ARG A 381 50.54 3.56 -11.24
N ARG A 382 50.27 3.33 -10.01
CA ARG A 382 50.82 3.87 -8.70
C ARG A 382 51.28 5.35 -8.79
N THR A 383 50.45 6.19 -8.26
CA THR A 383 50.61 7.02 -7.06
C THR A 383 49.24 7.43 -6.57
#